data_57d099a2637d8639e083089dabfb7d92
#
_entry.id   57d099a2637d8639e083089dabfb7d92
#
_cell.length_a   1.000
_cell.length_b   1.000
_cell.length_c   1.000
_cell.angle_alpha   90.00
_cell.angle_beta   90.00
_cell.angle_gamma   90.00
#
_symmetry.space_group_name_H-M   'P 1'
#
loop_
_entity.id
_entity.type
_entity.pdbx_description
1 polymer ?
#
loop_
_entity_poly.entity_id
_entity_poly.type
_entity_poly.pdbx_seq_one_letter_code
_entity_poly.pdbx_strand_id
1 'polypeptide(L)'
;MLLHSKILGQGQPFLILHGLFGSSDNWYSFSKKISDKFEIHLIDLRNHGRSFHSKNMNNESMAKDLLFYINYYNVINLFHLKYNENYY
;
A
#
# COMPACT_ATOMS: atom_id res chain seq x y z
N MET A 1 -3.82 8.26 -11.29
CA MET A 1 -3.17 7.04 -11.74
C MET A 1 -3.06 6.05 -10.60
N LEU A 2 -3.08 4.78 -10.94
CA LEU A 2 -3.06 3.74 -9.94
C LEU A 2 -1.62 3.40 -9.54
N LEU A 3 -1.38 3.35 -8.22
CA LEU A 3 -0.10 2.91 -7.72
C LEU A 3 0.11 1.44 -8.04
N HIS A 4 1.35 1.08 -8.35
CA HIS A 4 1.70 -0.31 -8.57
C HIS A 4 1.71 -1.03 -7.23
N SER A 5 1.24 -2.27 -7.22
CA SER A 5 1.28 -3.07 -6.01
C SER A 5 1.51 -4.53 -6.35
N LYS A 6 1.99 -5.27 -5.37
CA LYS A 6 1.99 -6.72 -5.40
C LYS A 6 0.97 -7.14 -4.37
N ILE A 7 0.06 -8.01 -4.78
CA ILE A 7 -0.98 -8.49 -3.89
C ILE A 7 -0.77 -9.99 -3.68
N LEU A 8 -0.69 -10.41 -2.43
CA LEU A 8 -0.52 -11.82 -2.14
C LEU A 8 -1.29 -12.18 -0.89
N GLY A 9 -1.66 -13.47 -0.83
CA GLY A 9 -2.36 -13.98 0.34
C GLY A 9 -3.85 -13.82 0.24
N GLN A 10 -4.50 -14.17 1.34
CA GLN A 10 -5.95 -14.13 1.42
C GLN A 10 -6.34 -13.79 2.84
N GLY A 11 -7.50 -13.19 2.97
CA GLY A 11 -8.01 -12.79 4.28
C GLY A 11 -8.24 -11.31 4.32
N GLN A 12 -8.10 -10.74 5.50
CA GLN A 12 -8.35 -9.34 5.69
C GLN A 12 -7.30 -8.50 4.96
N PRO A 13 -7.72 -7.46 4.25
CA PRO A 13 -6.76 -6.60 3.55
C PRO A 13 -5.79 -5.92 4.50
N PHE A 14 -4.54 -5.84 4.08
CA PHE A 14 -3.48 -5.26 4.87
C PHE A 14 -2.57 -4.51 3.90
N LEU A 15 -2.49 -3.20 4.04
CA LEU A 15 -1.66 -2.39 3.16
C LEU A 15 -0.31 -2.10 3.80
N ILE A 16 0.74 -2.35 3.04
CA ILE A 16 2.10 -2.05 3.50
C ILE A 16 2.70 -0.99 2.59
N LEU A 17 3.10 0.10 3.19
CA LEU A 17 3.77 1.20 2.50
C LEU A 17 5.24 1.20 2.89
N HIS A 18 6.09 1.35 1.89
CA HIS A 18 7.52 1.37 2.14
C HIS A 18 7.97 2.76 2.58
N GLY A 19 9.19 2.84 3.07
CA GLY A 19 9.77 4.12 3.41
C GLY A 19 10.33 4.82 2.18
N LEU A 20 10.85 6.00 2.40
CA LEU A 20 11.44 6.80 1.33
C LEU A 20 12.57 6.02 0.66
N PHE A 21 12.62 6.08 -0.66
CA PHE A 21 13.60 5.36 -1.48
C PHE A 21 13.47 3.84 -1.43
N GLY A 22 12.39 3.34 -0.84
CA GLY A 22 12.14 1.91 -0.84
C GLY A 22 11.19 1.51 -1.96
N SER A 23 10.75 0.27 -1.90
CA SER A 23 9.74 -0.25 -2.81
C SER A 23 9.07 -1.44 -2.15
N SER A 24 8.03 -1.95 -2.82
CA SER A 24 7.30 -3.10 -2.28
C SER A 24 8.19 -4.32 -2.08
N ASP A 25 9.26 -4.42 -2.86
CA ASP A 25 10.14 -5.58 -2.76
C ASP A 25 10.79 -5.71 -1.39
N ASN A 26 10.96 -4.59 -0.69
CA ASN A 26 11.58 -4.60 0.63
C ASN A 26 10.80 -5.41 1.66
N TRP A 27 9.52 -5.61 1.43
CA TRP A 27 8.65 -6.25 2.41
C TRP A 27 8.14 -7.61 1.97
N TYR A 28 8.60 -8.10 0.84
CA TYR A 28 8.04 -9.32 0.28
C TYR A 28 8.20 -10.54 1.20
N SER A 29 9.39 -10.73 1.76
CA SER A 29 9.63 -11.89 2.61
C SER A 29 8.76 -11.88 3.86
N PHE A 30 8.60 -10.70 4.45
CA PHE A 30 7.73 -10.56 5.61
C PHE A 30 6.29 -10.90 5.24
N SER A 31 5.83 -10.36 4.11
CA SER A 31 4.46 -10.56 3.69
C SER A 31 4.13 -12.01 3.43
N LYS A 32 5.07 -12.76 2.90
CA LYS A 32 4.83 -14.17 2.64
C LYS A 32 4.54 -14.93 3.94
N LYS A 33 5.12 -14.51 5.03
CA LYS A 33 4.94 -15.21 6.30
C LYS A 33 3.54 -15.03 6.88
N ILE A 34 2.84 -13.98 6.50
CA ILE A 34 1.50 -13.73 7.03
C ILE A 34 0.42 -13.81 5.97
N SER A 35 0.77 -14.27 4.78
CA SER A 35 -0.16 -14.27 3.66
C SER A 35 -1.28 -15.29 3.78
N ASP A 36 -1.19 -16.23 4.71
CA ASP A 36 -2.27 -17.16 4.93
C ASP A 36 -3.42 -16.53 5.68
N LYS A 37 -3.19 -15.39 6.36
CA LYS A 37 -4.22 -14.73 7.14
C LYS A 37 -4.60 -13.36 6.62
N PHE A 38 -3.78 -12.78 5.78
CA PHE A 38 -4.02 -11.43 5.28
C PHE A 38 -3.86 -11.37 3.77
N GLU A 39 -4.69 -10.53 3.15
CA GLU A 39 -4.48 -10.17 1.77
C GLU A 39 -3.56 -8.96 1.79
N ILE A 40 -2.30 -9.17 1.46
CA ILE A 40 -1.28 -8.15 1.59
C ILE A 40 -1.15 -7.35 0.30
N HIS A 41 -1.26 -6.04 0.42
CA HIS A 41 -1.04 -5.12 -0.69
C HIS A 41 0.29 -4.41 -0.45
N LEU A 42 1.30 -4.82 -1.18
CA LEU A 42 2.61 -4.17 -1.11
C LEU A 42 2.63 -3.05 -2.13
N ILE A 43 2.51 -1.83 -1.67
CA ILE A 43 2.28 -0.68 -2.53
C ILE A 43 3.55 0.13 -2.73
N ASP A 44 3.87 0.42 -3.99
CA ASP A 44 4.95 1.34 -4.32
C ASP A 44 4.37 2.75 -4.40
N LEU A 45 4.92 3.65 -3.63
CA LEU A 45 4.49 5.05 -3.67
C LEU A 45 4.91 5.68 -5.00
N ARG A 46 4.32 6.83 -5.33
CA ARG A 46 4.70 7.53 -6.55
C ARG A 46 6.21 7.77 -6.57
N ASN A 47 6.79 7.74 -7.75
CA ASN A 47 8.23 7.93 -7.95
C ASN A 47 9.09 6.83 -7.34
N HIS A 48 8.48 5.73 -6.91
CA HIS A 48 9.21 4.61 -6.34
C HIS A 48 8.81 3.32 -7.03
N GLY A 49 9.71 2.36 -7.01
CA GLY A 49 9.44 1.04 -7.57
C GLY A 49 8.89 1.11 -8.97
N ARG A 50 7.74 0.46 -9.18
CA ARG A 50 7.09 0.42 -10.48
C ARG A 50 5.91 1.36 -10.59
N SER A 51 5.71 2.23 -9.61
CA SER A 51 4.64 3.21 -9.67
C SER A 51 5.00 4.35 -10.61
N PHE A 52 3.99 5.14 -10.95
CA PHE A 52 4.17 6.23 -11.89
C PHE A 52 5.07 7.33 -11.30
N HIS A 53 5.57 8.17 -12.19
CA HIS A 53 6.42 9.28 -11.80
C HIS A 53 5.69 10.60 -11.92
N SER A 54 5.96 11.50 -11.01
CA SER A 54 5.36 12.82 -11.01
C SER A 54 6.35 13.80 -10.40
N LYS A 55 6.24 15.05 -10.82
CA LYS A 55 7.06 16.10 -10.26
C LYS A 55 6.64 16.45 -8.84
N ASN A 56 5.39 16.17 -8.52
CA ASN A 56 4.86 16.49 -7.20
C ASN A 56 5.08 15.30 -6.28
N MET A 57 5.77 15.55 -5.18
CA MET A 57 6.04 14.51 -4.21
C MET A 57 5.83 15.10 -2.83
N ASN A 58 4.57 15.29 -2.47
CA ASN A 58 4.23 15.86 -1.17
C ASN A 58 3.17 14.98 -0.51
N ASN A 59 2.94 15.24 0.77
CA ASN A 59 2.03 14.42 1.55
C ASN A 59 0.62 14.41 0.99
N GLU A 60 0.16 15.55 0.49
CA GLU A 60 -1.19 15.64 -0.04
C GLU A 60 -1.34 14.77 -1.27
N SER A 61 -0.38 14.83 -2.18
CA SER A 61 -0.43 14.01 -3.40
C SER A 61 -0.38 12.54 -3.07
N MET A 62 0.47 12.16 -2.13
CA MET A 62 0.59 10.76 -1.75
C MET A 62 -0.67 10.26 -1.08
N ALA A 63 -1.32 11.10 -0.28
CA ALA A 63 -2.57 10.71 0.35
C ALA A 63 -3.67 10.50 -0.70
N LYS A 64 -3.71 11.35 -1.71
CA LYS A 64 -4.68 11.20 -2.79
C LYS A 64 -4.43 9.92 -3.58
N ASP A 65 -3.15 9.57 -3.79
CA ASP A 65 -2.83 8.32 -4.47
C ASP A 65 -3.35 7.13 -3.70
N LEU A 66 -3.21 7.15 -2.38
CA LEU A 66 -3.70 6.06 -1.56
C LEU A 66 -5.21 5.96 -1.58
N LEU A 67 -5.89 7.09 -1.52
CA LEU A 67 -7.35 7.08 -1.60
C LEU A 67 -7.82 6.51 -2.93
N PHE A 68 -7.14 6.87 -4.00
CA PHE A 68 -7.47 6.33 -5.31
C PHE A 68 -7.27 4.82 -5.34
N TYR A 69 -6.17 4.36 -4.78
CA TYR A 69 -5.87 2.94 -4.71
C TYR A 69 -6.94 2.17 -3.93
N ILE A 70 -7.28 2.70 -2.77
CA ILE A 70 -8.25 2.05 -1.91
C ILE A 70 -9.60 1.96 -2.59
N ASN A 71 -10.01 3.02 -3.25
CA ASN A 71 -11.28 3.00 -3.97
C ASN A 71 -11.24 2.04 -5.14
N TYR A 72 -10.12 1.99 -5.82
CA TYR A 72 -9.99 1.12 -6.99
C TYR A 72 -10.15 -0.35 -6.60
N TYR A 73 -9.53 -0.75 -5.51
CA TYR A 73 -9.58 -2.13 -5.08
C TYR A 73 -10.71 -2.41 -4.10
N ASN A 74 -11.49 -1.39 -3.79
CA ASN A 74 -12.62 -1.54 -2.88
C ASN A 74 -12.18 -2.13 -1.54
N VAL A 75 -11.08 -1.66 -1.02
CA VAL A 75 -10.57 -2.14 0.27
C VAL A 75 -10.98 -1.22 1.39
N ILE A 76 -12.08 -0.53 1.23
CA ILE A 76 -12.50 0.44 2.20
C ILE A 76 -12.74 -0.16 3.58
N ASN A 77 -13.10 -1.42 3.62
CA ASN A 77 -13.29 -2.09 4.89
C ASN A 77 -12.05 -2.08 5.75
N LEU A 78 -10.91 -1.94 5.11
CA LEU A 78 -9.68 -1.91 5.84
C LEU A 78 -9.65 -0.80 6.86
N PHE A 79 -10.30 0.31 6.54
CA PHE A 79 -10.25 1.46 7.42
C PHE A 79 -11.15 1.34 8.60
N HIS A 80 -12.01 0.39 8.61
CA HIS A 80 -12.84 0.18 9.77
C HIS A 80 -12.01 -0.19 10.94
N LEU A 81 -10.87 -0.71 10.66
CA LEU A 81 -10.05 -1.18 11.72
C LEU A 81 -9.52 -0.03 12.53
N LYS A 82 -9.57 1.14 11.99
CA LYS A 82 -9.16 2.33 12.70
C LYS A 82 -7.80 2.22 13.28
N TYR A 83 -7.25 1.05 13.10
CA TYR A 83 -5.97 0.86 13.66
C TYR A 83 -4.96 1.75 13.01
N ASN A 84 -5.34 2.34 11.92
CA ASN A 84 -4.46 3.25 11.22
C ASN A 84 -3.94 4.33 12.12
N GLU A 85 -4.74 4.76 13.04
CA GLU A 85 -4.33 5.82 13.93
C GLU A 85 -3.28 5.36 14.89
N ASN A 86 -3.06 4.09 15.00
CA ASN A 86 -2.08 3.55 15.90
C ASN A 86 -0.71 3.41 15.31
N TYR A 87 -0.56 3.78 14.07
CA TYR A 87 0.70 3.57 13.40
C TYR A 87 1.60 4.77 13.41
N TYR A 88 1.16 5.81 14.00
CA TYR A 88 1.90 7.07 13.90
C TYR A 88 2.39 7.54 15.22
#